data_5dc1d550117e54f6bc584b0506f48003
#
_entry.id   5dc1d550117e54f6bc584b0506f48003
#
_cell.length_a   1.000
_cell.length_b   1.000
_cell.length_c   1.000
_cell.angle_alpha   90.00
_cell.angle_beta   90.00
_cell.angle_gamma   90.00
#
_symmetry.space_group_name_H-M   'P 1'
#
loop_
_entity.id
_entity.type
_entity.pdbx_description
1 polymer ?
#
loop_
_entity_poly.entity_id
_entity_poly.type
_entity_poly.pdbx_seq_one_letter_code
_entity_poly.pdbx_strand_id
1 'polypeptide(L)'
;EHGGIILKQLRKLGASCDWDRTAFTMDEKRSESVLKVFVDLYNKGLIYRGVRMVNWDPKALTALSDEEVIYKEEHGKLFYLRYKIEGEDGYAVVATTRPETIMGDTAMCINPNDPKNQHLKGKKVIVPLVGRVIPVIEDDYVDIEFGTGCLKVTPAHDVNDYMLGEKYNLPSIDIFNDNGTISEAAGMYIGMDRFDVRKQIEKDLEAAGLLEKTEAYTNKVGYSERTNVVIEPKLSMQWFLKMEHLAQIALEPVMKDDIKFYPAKYKNTYRHWMENIKDWCISRQLWWGHRIPAYFLPEGGYVVAVTDEEALKLAREKTGNPNLKMTDLRQDEDCLDTWFSSWLWPISLFDGINNPGNEEINYYYPTSDLVTGPDIIFFWVARMIMAGYEYEGK
;
A
#
# COMPACT_ATOMS: atom_id res chain seq x y z
N GLU A 1 -11.34 -25.07 -17.85
CA GLU A 1 -10.56 -26.04 -18.66
C GLU A 1 -9.16 -26.28 -18.08
N HIS A 2 -8.48 -25.24 -17.54
CA HIS A 2 -7.08 -25.34 -17.09
C HIS A 2 -6.91 -25.77 -15.63
N GLY A 3 -7.90 -25.58 -14.77
CA GLY A 3 -7.80 -25.84 -13.32
C GLY A 3 -7.44 -27.29 -12.92
N GLY A 4 -7.78 -28.27 -13.79
CA GLY A 4 -7.42 -29.68 -13.54
C GLY A 4 -6.05 -30.10 -14.08
N ILE A 5 -5.36 -29.26 -14.85
CA ILE A 5 -4.08 -29.62 -15.49
C ILE A 5 -2.98 -29.78 -14.42
N ILE A 6 -2.91 -28.85 -13.47
CA ILE A 6 -1.90 -28.88 -12.40
C ILE A 6 -1.99 -30.19 -11.57
N LEU A 7 -3.19 -30.67 -11.29
CA LEU A 7 -3.37 -31.93 -10.54
C LEU A 7 -2.81 -33.12 -11.33
N LYS A 8 -3.02 -33.16 -12.66
CA LYS A 8 -2.45 -34.18 -13.55
C LYS A 8 -0.93 -34.10 -13.60
N GLN A 9 -0.38 -32.88 -13.63
CA GLN A 9 1.07 -32.64 -13.62
C GLN A 9 1.70 -33.09 -12.30
N LEU A 10 1.11 -32.73 -11.15
CA LEU A 10 1.57 -33.16 -9.84
C LEU A 10 1.58 -34.70 -9.70
N ARG A 11 0.53 -35.39 -10.18
CA ARG A 11 0.48 -36.87 -10.22
C ARG A 11 1.62 -37.46 -11.07
N LYS A 12 1.94 -36.85 -12.22
CA LYS A 12 3.06 -37.29 -13.06
C LYS A 12 4.42 -37.07 -12.38
N LEU A 13 4.56 -36.05 -11.55
CA LEU A 13 5.76 -35.78 -10.76
C LEU A 13 5.87 -36.70 -9.53
N GLY A 14 4.87 -37.56 -9.27
CA GLY A 14 4.85 -38.48 -8.15
C GLY A 14 4.46 -37.83 -6.81
N ALA A 15 3.83 -36.66 -6.82
CA ALA A 15 3.33 -36.05 -5.60
C ALA A 15 2.26 -36.94 -4.95
N SER A 16 2.39 -37.17 -3.63
CA SER A 16 1.37 -37.87 -2.84
C SER A 16 0.54 -36.83 -2.08
N CYS A 17 -0.72 -36.72 -2.49
CA CYS A 17 -1.70 -35.80 -1.91
C CYS A 17 -3.02 -36.54 -1.70
N ASP A 18 -3.86 -36.02 -0.82
CA ASP A 18 -5.25 -36.45 -0.72
C ASP A 18 -6.04 -35.87 -1.91
N TRP A 19 -6.05 -36.57 -3.02
CA TRP A 19 -6.66 -36.14 -4.28
C TRP A 19 -8.19 -36.02 -4.23
N ASP A 20 -8.84 -36.69 -3.29
CA ASP A 20 -10.28 -36.69 -3.11
C ASP A 20 -10.74 -35.42 -2.36
N ARG A 21 -9.83 -34.79 -1.60
CA ARG A 21 -10.06 -33.53 -0.89
C ARG A 21 -9.54 -32.30 -1.64
N THR A 22 -9.62 -32.31 -2.96
CA THR A 22 -9.24 -31.13 -3.76
C THR A 22 -10.14 -29.96 -3.42
N ALA A 23 -9.54 -28.79 -3.12
CA ALA A 23 -10.24 -27.57 -2.80
C ALA A 23 -9.62 -26.36 -3.52
N PHE A 24 -10.39 -25.32 -3.70
CA PHE A 24 -9.96 -24.05 -4.29
C PHE A 24 -10.25 -22.90 -3.33
N THR A 25 -9.37 -21.89 -3.31
CA THR A 25 -9.53 -20.71 -2.43
C THR A 25 -10.83 -19.95 -2.69
N MET A 26 -11.38 -20.05 -3.91
CA MET A 26 -12.59 -19.35 -4.31
C MET A 26 -13.85 -20.24 -4.30
N ASP A 27 -13.79 -21.46 -3.75
CA ASP A 27 -14.98 -22.25 -3.56
C ASP A 27 -15.89 -21.67 -2.45
N GLU A 28 -17.15 -22.06 -2.42
CA GLU A 28 -18.18 -21.45 -1.56
C GLU A 28 -17.79 -21.47 -0.08
N LYS A 29 -17.37 -22.62 0.46
CA LYS A 29 -17.00 -22.73 1.89
C LYS A 29 -15.78 -21.89 2.27
N ARG A 30 -14.78 -21.81 1.39
CA ARG A 30 -13.56 -21.01 1.63
C ARG A 30 -13.86 -19.53 1.49
N SER A 31 -14.68 -19.16 0.50
CA SER A 31 -15.17 -17.79 0.35
C SER A 31 -15.96 -17.33 1.58
N GLU A 32 -16.86 -18.17 2.08
CA GLU A 32 -17.60 -17.87 3.31
C GLU A 32 -16.66 -17.64 4.51
N SER A 33 -15.65 -18.48 4.68
CA SER A 33 -14.63 -18.34 5.74
C SER A 33 -13.88 -17.00 5.64
N VAL A 34 -13.50 -16.61 4.43
CA VAL A 34 -12.79 -15.34 4.17
C VAL A 34 -13.66 -14.15 4.52
N LEU A 35 -14.93 -14.15 4.10
CA LEU A 35 -15.87 -13.07 4.38
C LEU A 35 -16.19 -12.98 5.88
N LYS A 36 -16.36 -14.11 6.58
CA LYS A 36 -16.57 -14.15 8.04
C LYS A 36 -15.37 -13.55 8.79
N VAL A 37 -14.15 -13.89 8.38
CA VAL A 37 -12.95 -13.32 8.99
C VAL A 37 -12.86 -11.81 8.76
N PHE A 38 -13.20 -11.33 7.56
CA PHE A 38 -13.26 -9.90 7.30
C PHE A 38 -14.26 -9.19 8.26
N VAL A 39 -15.46 -9.72 8.35
CA VAL A 39 -16.52 -9.15 9.21
C VAL A 39 -16.13 -9.20 10.69
N ASP A 40 -15.52 -10.31 11.16
CA ASP A 40 -15.03 -10.45 12.53
C ASP A 40 -13.94 -9.42 12.85
N LEU A 41 -12.92 -9.32 12.02
CA LEU A 41 -11.83 -8.34 12.20
C LEU A 41 -12.33 -6.89 12.11
N TYR A 42 -13.32 -6.64 11.26
CA TYR A 42 -13.97 -5.32 11.19
C TYR A 42 -14.71 -5.01 12.50
N ASN A 43 -15.50 -5.94 13.03
CA ASN A 43 -16.24 -5.77 14.28
C ASN A 43 -15.30 -5.62 15.50
N LYS A 44 -14.10 -6.24 15.45
CA LYS A 44 -13.02 -6.03 16.43
C LYS A 44 -12.31 -4.67 16.27
N GLY A 45 -12.66 -3.88 15.25
CA GLY A 45 -12.03 -2.59 14.97
C GLY A 45 -10.60 -2.69 14.41
N LEU A 46 -10.21 -3.88 13.92
CA LEU A 46 -8.92 -4.13 13.29
C LEU A 46 -8.94 -3.81 11.79
N ILE A 47 -10.07 -4.00 11.11
CA ILE A 47 -10.25 -3.54 9.73
C ILE A 47 -10.90 -2.17 9.71
N TYR A 48 -10.36 -1.26 8.90
CA TYR A 48 -10.88 0.08 8.70
C TYR A 48 -10.74 0.51 7.24
N ARG A 49 -11.54 1.50 6.85
CA ARG A 49 -11.48 2.17 5.54
C ARG A 49 -11.00 3.59 5.73
N GLY A 50 -9.96 3.99 4.99
CA GLY A 50 -9.39 5.33 5.14
C GLY A 50 -8.50 5.74 3.98
N VAL A 51 -8.22 7.04 3.91
CA VAL A 51 -7.23 7.59 2.97
C VAL A 51 -5.85 7.41 3.57
N ARG A 52 -4.96 6.76 2.82
CA ARG A 52 -3.55 6.58 3.16
C ARG A 52 -2.71 6.70 1.89
N MET A 53 -1.44 7.00 2.08
CA MET A 53 -0.45 6.86 1.02
C MET A 53 -0.24 5.38 0.75
N VAL A 54 -0.53 4.94 -0.48
CA VAL A 54 -0.34 3.57 -0.96
C VAL A 54 0.60 3.54 -2.15
N ASN A 55 1.19 2.37 -2.40
CA ASN A 55 1.86 2.09 -3.66
C ASN A 55 0.79 1.81 -4.72
N TRP A 56 0.81 2.54 -5.81
CA TRP A 56 -0.16 2.42 -6.88
C TRP A 56 0.47 1.91 -8.16
N ASP A 57 -0.14 0.91 -8.78
CA ASP A 57 0.22 0.43 -10.11
C ASP A 57 -0.60 1.17 -11.17
N PRO A 58 0.00 2.11 -11.92
CA PRO A 58 -0.74 2.92 -12.89
C PRO A 58 -1.13 2.17 -14.17
N LYS A 59 -0.59 0.98 -14.39
CA LYS A 59 -0.95 0.12 -15.53
C LYS A 59 -2.07 -0.85 -15.18
N ALA A 60 -2.01 -1.46 -14.00
CA ALA A 60 -3.07 -2.34 -13.50
C ALA A 60 -4.21 -1.56 -12.84
N LEU A 61 -4.04 -0.26 -12.55
CA LEU A 61 -5.00 0.62 -11.88
C LEU A 61 -5.44 0.08 -10.53
N THR A 62 -4.48 -0.36 -9.72
CA THR A 62 -4.74 -0.97 -8.41
C THR A 62 -3.70 -0.60 -7.37
N ALA A 63 -4.13 -0.59 -6.11
CA ALA A 63 -3.23 -0.49 -4.97
C ALA A 63 -2.40 -1.76 -4.81
N LEU A 64 -1.20 -1.61 -4.28
CA LEU A 64 -0.25 -2.66 -3.93
C LEU A 64 0.09 -2.56 -2.45
N SER A 65 0.38 -3.68 -1.80
CA SER A 65 1.07 -3.69 -0.52
C SER A 65 2.56 -3.40 -0.70
N ASP A 66 3.25 -3.02 0.38
CA ASP A 66 4.68 -2.69 0.31
C ASP A 66 5.52 -3.88 -0.22
N GLU A 67 5.10 -5.09 0.08
CA GLU A 67 5.78 -6.32 -0.31
C GLU A 67 5.65 -6.65 -1.81
N GLU A 68 4.62 -6.14 -2.49
CA GLU A 68 4.42 -6.31 -3.94
C GLU A 68 5.28 -5.34 -4.76
N VAL A 69 6.16 -4.56 -4.10
CA VAL A 69 7.05 -3.60 -4.75
C VAL A 69 8.47 -4.15 -4.83
N ILE A 70 8.96 -4.32 -6.05
CA ILE A 70 10.33 -4.78 -6.32
C ILE A 70 11.21 -3.58 -6.59
N TYR A 71 12.23 -3.37 -5.76
CA TYR A 71 13.17 -2.27 -5.94
C TYR A 71 14.30 -2.66 -6.89
N LYS A 72 14.51 -1.84 -7.94
CA LYS A 72 15.59 -1.98 -8.92
C LYS A 72 16.46 -0.76 -8.92
N GLU A 73 17.76 -0.95 -9.19
CA GLU A 73 18.68 0.15 -9.43
C GLU A 73 18.44 0.72 -10.83
N GLU A 74 18.21 2.04 -10.87
CA GLU A 74 18.02 2.78 -12.11
C GLU A 74 19.07 3.88 -12.25
N HIS A 75 19.65 3.97 -13.44
CA HIS A 75 20.58 5.03 -13.80
C HIS A 75 19.79 6.19 -14.39
N GLY A 76 19.66 7.24 -13.60
CA GLY A 76 18.89 8.44 -13.95
C GLY A 76 19.72 9.70 -13.80
N LYS A 77 19.01 10.81 -13.56
CA LYS A 77 19.58 12.12 -13.33
C LYS A 77 19.08 12.69 -12.01
N LEU A 78 19.94 13.45 -11.35
CA LEU A 78 19.57 14.36 -10.27
C LEU A 78 19.54 15.77 -10.86
N PHE A 79 18.39 16.42 -10.74
CA PHE A 79 18.11 17.74 -11.28
C PHE A 79 18.24 18.77 -10.18
N TYR A 80 19.01 19.86 -10.40
CA TYR A 80 19.16 20.97 -9.49
C TYR A 80 18.30 22.13 -9.98
N LEU A 81 17.21 22.43 -9.25
CA LEU A 81 16.17 23.36 -9.65
C LEU A 81 16.21 24.63 -8.83
N ARG A 82 16.10 25.79 -9.48
CA ARG A 82 16.12 27.12 -8.87
C ARG A 82 14.71 27.59 -8.55
N TYR A 83 14.42 27.73 -7.27
CA TYR A 83 13.17 28.30 -6.75
C TYR A 83 13.46 29.76 -6.37
N LYS A 84 12.83 30.72 -7.06
CA LYS A 84 13.02 32.13 -6.77
C LYS A 84 12.51 32.46 -5.36
N ILE A 85 13.27 33.22 -4.59
CA ILE A 85 12.81 33.72 -3.28
C ILE A 85 11.79 34.83 -3.52
N GLU A 86 10.62 34.75 -2.84
CA GLU A 86 9.57 35.75 -2.99
C GLU A 86 10.02 37.10 -2.47
N GLY A 87 9.89 38.15 -3.30
CA GLY A 87 10.20 39.54 -2.91
C GLY A 87 11.68 39.91 -2.82
N GLU A 88 12.58 38.99 -3.16
CA GLU A 88 14.03 39.18 -3.08
C GLU A 88 14.72 38.70 -4.35
N ASP A 89 15.95 39.20 -4.60
CA ASP A 89 16.82 38.64 -5.60
C ASP A 89 17.52 37.40 -5.03
N GLY A 90 17.46 36.29 -5.78
CA GLY A 90 18.09 35.04 -5.40
C GLY A 90 17.20 33.82 -5.53
N TYR A 91 17.81 32.68 -5.33
CA TYR A 91 17.17 31.38 -5.50
C TYR A 91 17.54 30.43 -4.35
N ALA A 92 16.57 29.62 -3.94
CA ALA A 92 16.82 28.38 -3.24
C ALA A 92 16.98 27.27 -4.28
N VAL A 93 17.97 26.39 -4.10
CA VAL A 93 18.23 25.31 -5.04
C VAL A 93 17.86 23.97 -4.42
N VAL A 94 17.05 23.18 -5.13
CA VAL A 94 16.58 21.85 -4.72
C VAL A 94 17.18 20.80 -5.65
N ALA A 95 17.61 19.68 -5.09
CA ALA A 95 18.02 18.49 -5.86
C ALA A 95 16.92 17.45 -5.85
N THR A 96 16.46 17.00 -7.02
CA THR A 96 15.38 16.02 -7.17
C THR A 96 15.63 15.05 -8.32
N THR A 97 15.21 13.79 -8.15
CA THR A 97 15.17 12.80 -9.25
C THR A 97 13.86 12.86 -10.03
N ARG A 98 12.86 13.59 -9.51
CA ARG A 98 11.49 13.65 -10.04
C ARG A 98 11.04 15.09 -10.32
N PRO A 99 11.64 15.78 -11.32
CA PRO A 99 11.28 17.16 -11.63
C PRO A 99 9.82 17.31 -12.10
N GLU A 100 9.20 16.26 -12.63
CA GLU A 100 7.80 16.25 -13.05
C GLU A 100 6.82 16.47 -11.88
N THR A 101 7.24 16.26 -10.64
CA THR A 101 6.34 16.40 -9.48
C THR A 101 6.30 17.82 -8.89
N ILE A 102 7.10 18.76 -9.38
CA ILE A 102 7.12 20.15 -8.84
C ILE A 102 5.75 20.84 -8.92
N MET A 103 4.91 20.46 -9.87
CA MET A 103 3.55 21.00 -10.02
C MET A 103 2.67 20.73 -8.79
N GLY A 104 3.03 19.72 -7.98
CA GLY A 104 2.36 19.37 -6.73
C GLY A 104 3.05 19.90 -5.47
N ASP A 105 4.14 20.67 -5.58
CA ASP A 105 4.87 21.18 -4.43
C ASP A 105 4.02 22.16 -3.61
N THR A 106 4.05 21.99 -2.28
CA THR A 106 3.29 22.84 -1.35
C THR A 106 4.15 23.44 -0.24
N ALA A 107 5.39 22.99 -0.10
CA ALA A 107 6.41 23.63 0.75
C ALA A 107 7.82 23.32 0.23
N MET A 108 8.78 24.06 0.73
CA MET A 108 10.20 23.72 0.74
C MET A 108 10.60 23.45 2.18
N CYS A 109 11.41 22.44 2.43
CA CYS A 109 11.88 22.10 3.76
C CYS A 109 13.41 22.28 3.86
N ILE A 110 13.87 22.87 4.96
CA ILE A 110 15.30 23.01 5.31
C ILE A 110 15.54 22.45 6.70
N ASN A 111 16.77 22.02 6.96
CA ASN A 111 17.13 21.63 8.32
C ASN A 111 17.40 22.89 9.17
N PRO A 112 16.80 23.03 10.37
CA PRO A 112 17.00 24.20 11.24
C PRO A 112 18.45 24.42 11.66
N ASN A 113 19.29 23.39 11.59
CA ASN A 113 20.71 23.44 11.97
C ASN A 113 21.65 23.57 10.75
N ASP A 114 21.15 23.70 9.53
CA ASP A 114 21.97 23.85 8.33
C ASP A 114 22.41 25.33 8.15
N PRO A 115 23.69 25.65 8.34
CA PRO A 115 24.17 27.04 8.21
C PRO A 115 24.06 27.57 6.77
N LYS A 116 24.07 26.69 5.77
CA LYS A 116 23.99 27.08 4.34
C LYS A 116 22.65 27.68 3.99
N ASN A 117 21.56 27.15 4.58
CA ASN A 117 20.18 27.47 4.24
C ASN A 117 19.46 28.35 5.28
N GLN A 118 20.15 28.81 6.36
CA GLN A 118 19.56 29.68 7.39
C GLN A 118 18.93 30.96 6.83
N HIS A 119 19.44 31.49 5.72
CA HIS A 119 18.92 32.68 5.06
C HIS A 119 17.51 32.48 4.49
N LEU A 120 17.04 31.23 4.33
CA LEU A 120 15.70 30.89 3.83
C LEU A 120 14.65 30.80 4.94
N LYS A 121 15.06 30.80 6.18
CA LYS A 121 14.16 30.68 7.34
C LYS A 121 13.08 31.75 7.33
N GLY A 122 11.79 31.29 7.44
CA GLY A 122 10.63 32.16 7.48
C GLY A 122 10.28 32.83 6.15
N LYS A 123 10.99 32.48 5.08
CA LYS A 123 10.73 32.99 3.72
C LYS A 123 9.73 32.12 2.96
N LYS A 124 9.39 32.60 1.78
CA LYS A 124 8.62 31.85 0.79
C LYS A 124 9.41 31.78 -0.50
N VAL A 125 9.12 30.76 -1.28
CA VAL A 125 9.73 30.52 -2.59
C VAL A 125 8.66 30.28 -3.66
N ILE A 126 9.04 30.49 -4.91
CA ILE A 126 8.16 30.36 -6.06
C ILE A 126 8.50 29.06 -6.80
N VAL A 127 7.51 28.19 -6.95
CA VAL A 127 7.68 26.93 -7.69
C VAL A 127 8.00 27.24 -9.15
N PRO A 128 9.12 26.71 -9.68
CA PRO A 128 9.53 26.96 -11.07
C PRO A 128 8.44 26.60 -12.08
N LEU A 129 8.31 27.38 -13.15
CA LEU A 129 7.30 27.26 -14.21
C LEU A 129 5.84 27.41 -13.75
N VAL A 130 5.50 26.94 -12.55
CA VAL A 130 4.13 26.96 -12.00
C VAL A 130 3.75 28.33 -11.44
N GLY A 131 4.71 29.05 -10.85
CA GLY A 131 4.50 30.35 -10.25
C GLY A 131 3.79 30.36 -8.88
N ARG A 132 3.51 29.17 -8.30
CA ARG A 132 2.90 29.07 -6.97
C ARG A 132 3.91 29.49 -5.89
N VAL A 133 3.45 30.34 -4.98
CA VAL A 133 4.22 30.73 -3.79
C VAL A 133 3.99 29.69 -2.70
N ILE A 134 5.08 29.14 -2.17
CA ILE A 134 5.05 28.11 -1.11
C ILE A 134 5.94 28.54 0.07
N PRO A 135 5.60 28.15 1.32
CA PRO A 135 6.41 28.46 2.49
C PRO A 135 7.68 27.61 2.54
N VAL A 136 8.71 28.16 3.19
CA VAL A 136 9.86 27.40 3.67
C VAL A 136 9.57 26.95 5.10
N ILE A 137 9.53 25.63 5.32
CA ILE A 137 9.37 25.00 6.63
C ILE A 137 10.71 24.46 7.14
N GLU A 138 10.80 24.20 8.43
CA GLU A 138 12.03 23.71 9.08
C GLU A 138 11.76 22.35 9.70
N ASP A 139 12.56 21.34 9.33
CA ASP A 139 12.50 20.00 9.92
C ASP A 139 13.88 19.34 9.93
N ASP A 140 14.19 18.63 11.00
CA ASP A 140 15.42 17.86 11.16
C ASP A 140 15.48 16.60 10.30
N TYR A 141 14.35 16.24 9.68
CA TYR A 141 14.28 15.19 8.66
C TYR A 141 15.22 15.45 7.47
N VAL A 142 15.45 16.72 7.11
CA VAL A 142 16.30 17.07 5.96
C VAL A 142 17.76 16.78 6.26
N ASP A 143 18.37 15.92 5.45
CA ASP A 143 19.81 15.64 5.54
C ASP A 143 20.62 16.81 4.98
N ILE A 144 21.43 17.43 5.85
CA ILE A 144 22.28 18.61 5.54
C ILE A 144 23.35 18.27 4.48
N GLU A 145 23.80 17.03 4.45
CA GLU A 145 24.89 16.58 3.55
C GLU A 145 24.37 16.08 2.20
N PHE A 146 23.06 15.83 2.08
CA PHE A 146 22.48 15.37 0.82
C PHE A 146 22.07 16.54 -0.08
N GLY A 147 22.54 16.51 -1.34
CA GLY A 147 22.18 17.48 -2.38
C GLY A 147 22.53 18.92 -1.98
N THR A 148 21.50 19.74 -1.81
CA THR A 148 21.64 21.16 -1.44
C THR A 148 21.27 21.47 0.00
N GLY A 149 20.77 20.49 0.75
CA GLY A 149 20.16 20.69 2.06
C GLY A 149 18.77 21.36 2.01
N CYS A 150 18.22 21.55 0.80
CA CYS A 150 16.84 21.99 0.57
C CYS A 150 16.03 20.86 -0.04
N LEU A 151 14.89 20.54 0.55
CA LEU A 151 13.95 19.52 0.09
C LEU A 151 12.69 20.18 -0.44
N LYS A 152 12.28 19.87 -1.66
CA LYS A 152 10.92 20.18 -2.12
C LYS A 152 9.94 19.21 -1.47
N VAL A 153 8.77 19.69 -1.06
CA VAL A 153 7.77 18.88 -0.37
C VAL A 153 6.53 18.74 -1.24
N THR A 154 6.26 17.50 -1.68
CA THR A 154 5.14 17.13 -2.56
C THR A 154 4.28 16.06 -1.86
N PRO A 155 3.41 16.44 -0.92
CA PRO A 155 2.72 15.49 -0.03
C PRO A 155 1.88 14.43 -0.74
N ALA A 156 1.39 14.70 -1.96
CA ALA A 156 0.57 13.76 -2.73
C ALA A 156 1.40 12.65 -3.41
N HIS A 157 2.73 12.79 -3.55
CA HIS A 157 3.54 11.95 -4.43
C HIS A 157 4.82 11.36 -3.81
N ASP A 158 5.00 11.55 -2.51
CA ASP A 158 6.10 10.94 -1.74
C ASP A 158 5.64 10.64 -0.32
N VAL A 159 6.02 9.46 0.20
CA VAL A 159 5.60 9.00 1.55
C VAL A 159 6.15 9.89 2.64
N ASN A 160 7.41 10.32 2.55
CA ASN A 160 8.04 11.17 3.55
C ASN A 160 7.51 12.61 3.47
N ASP A 161 7.28 13.11 2.25
CA ASP A 161 6.67 14.41 2.04
C ASP A 161 5.22 14.44 2.56
N TYR A 162 4.50 13.32 2.47
CA TYR A 162 3.17 13.17 3.07
C TYR A 162 3.22 13.31 4.59
N MET A 163 4.20 12.68 5.25
CA MET A 163 4.39 12.82 6.70
C MET A 163 4.70 14.26 7.12
N LEU A 164 5.53 14.97 6.35
CA LEU A 164 5.77 16.39 6.53
C LEU A 164 4.49 17.21 6.30
N GLY A 165 3.71 16.84 5.28
CA GLY A 165 2.41 17.44 4.97
C GLY A 165 1.45 17.38 6.15
N GLU A 166 1.29 16.21 6.77
CA GLU A 166 0.48 16.03 7.98
C GLU A 166 1.02 16.84 9.16
N LYS A 167 2.33 16.77 9.40
CA LYS A 167 2.99 17.47 10.52
C LYS A 167 2.81 18.99 10.45
N TYR A 168 2.90 19.56 9.26
CA TYR A 168 2.84 21.00 9.01
C TYR A 168 1.52 21.48 8.40
N ASN A 169 0.51 20.60 8.33
CA ASN A 169 -0.80 20.89 7.76
C ASN A 169 -0.72 21.50 6.34
N LEU A 170 0.10 20.92 5.49
CA LEU A 170 0.27 21.34 4.11
C LEU A 170 -0.83 20.78 3.22
N PRO A 171 -1.27 21.51 2.20
CA PRO A 171 -2.20 20.96 1.20
C PRO A 171 -1.53 19.86 0.38
N SER A 172 -2.31 18.85 -0.02
CA SER A 172 -1.89 17.81 -0.95
C SER A 172 -2.51 18.05 -2.31
N ILE A 173 -1.69 18.18 -3.34
CA ILE A 173 -2.13 18.41 -4.73
C ILE A 173 -1.76 17.18 -5.54
N ASP A 174 -2.76 16.35 -5.86
CA ASP A 174 -2.59 15.16 -6.70
C ASP A 174 -2.52 15.54 -8.18
N ILE A 175 -1.31 15.49 -8.73
CA ILE A 175 -1.05 15.88 -10.12
C ILE A 175 -1.10 14.72 -11.10
N PHE A 176 -1.37 13.50 -10.64
CA PHE A 176 -1.46 12.32 -11.49
C PHE A 176 -2.86 11.74 -11.53
N ASN A 177 -3.31 11.37 -12.73
CA ASN A 177 -4.43 10.47 -12.92
C ASN A 177 -4.04 9.03 -12.53
N ASP A 178 -5.02 8.15 -12.35
CA ASP A 178 -4.79 6.76 -11.96
C ASP A 178 -3.87 5.99 -12.93
N ASN A 179 -3.87 6.35 -14.21
CA ASN A 179 -3.02 5.76 -15.24
C ASN A 179 -1.61 6.38 -15.35
N GLY A 180 -1.23 7.28 -14.43
CA GLY A 180 0.08 7.92 -14.41
C GLY A 180 0.26 9.06 -15.41
N THR A 181 -0.81 9.53 -16.05
CA THR A 181 -0.78 10.77 -16.84
C THR A 181 -1.02 11.98 -15.94
N ILE A 182 -0.61 13.15 -16.40
CA ILE A 182 -0.78 14.40 -15.64
C ILE A 182 -2.27 14.78 -15.56
N SER A 183 -2.74 15.12 -14.36
CA SER A 183 -4.11 15.56 -14.08
C SER A 183 -4.29 17.06 -14.32
N GLU A 184 -5.55 17.51 -14.32
CA GLU A 184 -5.91 18.93 -14.41
C GLU A 184 -5.34 19.75 -13.23
N ALA A 185 -5.18 19.15 -12.05
CA ALA A 185 -4.65 19.81 -10.86
C ALA A 185 -3.20 20.32 -11.03
N ALA A 186 -2.45 19.75 -11.96
CA ALA A 186 -1.10 20.20 -12.28
C ALA A 186 -1.06 21.56 -12.99
N GLY A 187 -2.13 21.94 -13.72
CA GLY A 187 -2.23 23.20 -14.45
C GLY A 187 -1.43 23.27 -15.74
N MET A 188 -0.54 22.32 -16.00
CA MET A 188 0.30 22.21 -17.21
C MET A 188 0.58 20.75 -17.54
N TYR A 189 0.97 20.47 -18.79
CA TYR A 189 1.26 19.11 -19.31
C TYR A 189 0.07 18.12 -19.19
N ILE A 190 -1.15 18.59 -19.05
CA ILE A 190 -2.36 17.79 -18.80
C ILE A 190 -2.50 16.67 -19.82
N GLY A 191 -2.71 15.44 -19.36
CA GLY A 191 -2.87 14.24 -20.17
C GLY A 191 -1.56 13.60 -20.69
N MET A 192 -0.41 14.24 -20.50
CA MET A 192 0.88 13.66 -20.88
C MET A 192 1.32 12.59 -19.87
N ASP A 193 2.04 11.57 -20.36
CA ASP A 193 2.68 10.58 -19.50
C ASP A 193 3.76 11.23 -18.61
N ARG A 194 3.84 10.81 -17.35
CA ARG A 194 4.76 11.36 -16.35
C ARG A 194 6.24 11.31 -16.75
N PHE A 195 6.67 10.28 -17.47
CA PHE A 195 8.07 10.17 -17.94
C PHE A 195 8.35 11.05 -19.14
N ASP A 196 7.36 11.29 -20.00
CA ASP A 196 7.51 12.24 -21.09
C ASP A 196 7.51 13.67 -20.56
N VAL A 197 6.72 13.95 -19.51
CA VAL A 197 6.78 15.23 -18.81
C VAL A 197 8.15 15.44 -18.17
N ARG A 198 8.76 14.41 -17.57
CA ARG A 198 10.12 14.52 -17.01
C ARG A 198 11.15 15.00 -18.04
N LYS A 199 11.04 14.51 -19.28
CA LYS A 199 11.91 14.94 -20.39
C LYS A 199 11.57 16.36 -20.89
N GLN A 200 10.28 16.70 -20.92
CA GLN A 200 9.85 18.01 -21.40
C GLN A 200 10.15 19.12 -20.37
N ILE A 201 9.88 18.86 -19.09
CA ILE A 201 10.09 19.86 -18.01
C ILE A 201 11.60 20.18 -17.82
N GLU A 202 12.50 19.23 -18.10
CA GLU A 202 13.95 19.49 -18.14
C GLU A 202 14.28 20.61 -19.13
N LYS A 203 13.74 20.52 -20.35
CA LYS A 203 13.95 21.52 -21.41
C LYS A 203 13.33 22.87 -21.08
N ASP A 204 12.13 22.86 -20.52
CA ASP A 204 11.40 24.08 -20.18
C ASP A 204 12.07 24.81 -19.01
N LEU A 205 12.58 24.08 -18.00
CA LEU A 205 13.38 24.63 -16.91
C LEU A 205 14.71 25.21 -17.40
N GLU A 206 15.38 24.54 -18.32
CA GLU A 206 16.61 25.04 -18.96
C GLU A 206 16.35 26.32 -19.73
N ALA A 207 15.31 26.35 -20.58
CA ALA A 207 14.92 27.51 -21.36
C ALA A 207 14.52 28.72 -20.47
N ALA A 208 13.93 28.47 -19.30
CA ALA A 208 13.58 29.49 -18.33
C ALA A 208 14.77 29.95 -17.44
N GLY A 209 15.94 29.31 -17.54
CA GLY A 209 17.10 29.57 -16.67
C GLY A 209 16.90 29.09 -15.21
N LEU A 210 15.96 28.16 -15.00
CA LEU A 210 15.59 27.62 -13.70
C LEU A 210 16.20 26.22 -13.42
N LEU A 211 16.89 25.64 -14.37
CA LEU A 211 17.72 24.47 -14.20
C LEU A 211 19.19 24.89 -13.96
N GLU A 212 19.72 24.62 -12.78
CA GLU A 212 21.11 24.96 -12.47
C GLU A 212 22.09 23.99 -13.11
N LYS A 213 21.86 22.70 -12.94
CA LYS A 213 22.63 21.59 -13.52
C LYS A 213 21.87 20.28 -13.42
N THR A 214 22.39 19.27 -14.09
CA THR A 214 22.02 17.86 -13.92
C THR A 214 23.26 17.03 -13.66
N GLU A 215 23.12 15.97 -12.85
CA GLU A 215 24.19 15.02 -12.58
C GLU A 215 23.68 13.59 -12.80
N ALA A 216 24.54 12.68 -13.24
CA ALA A 216 24.22 11.27 -13.28
C ALA A 216 23.98 10.77 -11.84
N TYR A 217 22.87 10.07 -11.63
CA TYR A 217 22.50 9.58 -10.32
C TYR A 217 21.87 8.20 -10.42
N THR A 218 22.31 7.28 -9.56
CA THR A 218 21.74 5.94 -9.47
C THR A 218 20.91 5.84 -8.19
N ASN A 219 19.65 5.48 -8.31
CA ASN A 219 18.75 5.31 -7.20
C ASN A 219 17.94 4.02 -7.33
N LYS A 220 17.35 3.58 -6.23
CA LYS A 220 16.42 2.46 -6.20
C LYS A 220 15.02 2.94 -6.50
N VAL A 221 14.40 2.37 -7.53
CA VAL A 221 13.05 2.68 -7.98
C VAL A 221 12.14 1.48 -7.75
N GLY A 222 10.97 1.70 -7.18
CA GLY A 222 9.97 0.66 -6.94
C GLY A 222 9.21 0.30 -8.21
N TYR A 223 9.09 -0.98 -8.48
CA TYR A 223 8.35 -1.56 -9.59
C TYR A 223 7.23 -2.45 -9.08
N SER A 224 6.09 -2.41 -9.74
CA SER A 224 5.01 -3.37 -9.49
C SER A 224 5.44 -4.78 -9.86
N GLU A 225 5.30 -5.74 -8.94
CA GLU A 225 5.50 -7.16 -9.23
C GLU A 225 4.54 -7.66 -10.32
N ARG A 226 3.32 -7.10 -10.39
CA ARG A 226 2.25 -7.52 -11.30
C ARG A 226 2.51 -7.15 -12.76
N THR A 227 2.92 -5.91 -13.00
CA THR A 227 3.00 -5.34 -14.36
C THR A 227 4.40 -4.93 -14.78
N ASN A 228 5.35 -4.97 -13.83
CA ASN A 228 6.74 -4.53 -14.02
C ASN A 228 6.84 -3.07 -14.48
N VAL A 229 5.93 -2.20 -14.02
CA VAL A 229 6.01 -0.74 -14.25
C VAL A 229 6.41 -0.04 -12.96
N VAL A 230 6.97 1.14 -13.08
CA VAL A 230 7.29 1.99 -11.93
C VAL A 230 6.00 2.37 -11.21
N ILE A 231 5.95 2.11 -9.90
CA ILE A 231 4.81 2.48 -9.06
C ILE A 231 4.73 4.00 -8.83
N GLU A 232 3.55 4.47 -8.43
CA GLU A 232 3.37 5.82 -7.90
C GLU A 232 2.90 5.79 -6.46
N PRO A 233 3.56 6.50 -5.53
CA PRO A 233 2.94 6.82 -4.25
C PRO A 233 1.68 7.65 -4.49
N LYS A 234 0.55 7.20 -3.96
CA LYS A 234 -0.75 7.83 -4.19
C LYS A 234 -1.61 7.84 -2.94
N LEU A 235 -2.24 8.97 -2.65
CA LEU A 235 -3.29 9.04 -1.63
C LEU A 235 -4.55 8.37 -2.16
N SER A 236 -4.99 7.32 -1.50
CA SER A 236 -6.16 6.56 -1.94
C SER A 236 -7.00 6.08 -0.77
N MET A 237 -8.31 6.05 -0.99
CA MET A 237 -9.27 5.48 -0.05
C MET A 237 -9.28 3.97 -0.20
N GLN A 238 -8.69 3.25 0.75
CA GLN A 238 -8.52 1.81 0.72
C GLN A 238 -8.99 1.16 2.04
N TRP A 239 -9.08 -0.17 2.03
CA TRP A 239 -9.30 -0.96 3.23
C TRP A 239 -7.98 -1.44 3.80
N PHE A 240 -7.84 -1.34 5.11
CA PHE A 240 -6.61 -1.70 5.83
C PHE A 240 -6.92 -2.62 7.01
N LEU A 241 -6.00 -3.54 7.28
CA LEU A 241 -5.95 -4.34 8.49
C LEU A 241 -4.83 -3.82 9.40
N LYS A 242 -5.17 -3.47 10.64
CA LYS A 242 -4.19 -3.13 11.68
C LYS A 242 -3.41 -4.37 12.06
N MET A 243 -2.11 -4.33 11.87
CA MET A 243 -1.26 -5.52 12.00
C MET A 243 -0.54 -5.64 13.35
N GLU A 244 -0.44 -4.56 14.11
CA GLU A 244 0.37 -4.54 15.36
C GLU A 244 0.01 -5.65 16.33
N HIS A 245 -1.27 -5.79 16.69
CA HIS A 245 -1.73 -6.84 17.59
C HIS A 245 -1.45 -8.25 17.04
N LEU A 246 -1.75 -8.47 15.76
CA LEU A 246 -1.54 -9.76 15.10
C LEU A 246 -0.05 -10.13 15.03
N ALA A 247 0.81 -9.14 14.81
CA ALA A 247 2.26 -9.35 14.81
C ALA A 247 2.79 -9.71 16.20
N GLN A 248 2.27 -9.06 17.26
CA GLN A 248 2.67 -9.35 18.64
C GLN A 248 2.37 -10.80 19.04
N ILE A 249 1.15 -11.27 18.79
CA ILE A 249 0.77 -12.66 19.11
C ILE A 249 1.51 -13.70 18.28
N ALA A 250 1.93 -13.37 17.06
CA ALA A 250 2.67 -14.24 16.16
C ALA A 250 4.19 -14.21 16.39
N LEU A 251 4.73 -13.17 17.02
CA LEU A 251 6.16 -13.04 17.28
C LEU A 251 6.63 -14.00 18.37
N GLU A 252 5.92 -14.07 19.47
CA GLU A 252 6.31 -14.80 20.67
C GLU A 252 6.57 -16.31 20.42
N PRO A 253 5.69 -17.05 19.73
CA PRO A 253 5.90 -18.50 19.48
C PRO A 253 7.15 -18.79 18.67
N VAL A 254 7.51 -17.92 17.71
CA VAL A 254 8.71 -18.06 16.92
C VAL A 254 9.96 -17.73 17.76
N MET A 255 9.88 -16.71 18.61
CA MET A 255 11.00 -16.35 19.48
C MET A 255 11.30 -17.40 20.54
N LYS A 256 10.28 -18.12 21.04
CA LYS A 256 10.39 -19.23 21.98
C LYS A 256 10.74 -20.58 21.34
N ASP A 257 10.83 -20.65 20.00
CA ASP A 257 11.05 -21.87 19.24
C ASP A 257 9.92 -22.91 19.32
N ASP A 258 8.71 -22.49 19.65
CA ASP A 258 7.48 -23.29 19.49
C ASP A 258 7.24 -23.53 17.99
N ILE A 259 7.51 -22.52 17.17
CA ILE A 259 7.61 -22.60 15.70
C ILE A 259 9.05 -22.34 15.28
N LYS A 260 9.68 -23.31 14.60
CA LYS A 260 11.09 -23.24 14.21
C LYS A 260 11.27 -22.97 12.73
N PHE A 261 12.18 -22.04 12.41
CA PHE A 261 12.59 -21.76 11.04
C PHE A 261 13.87 -22.51 10.67
N TYR A 262 13.86 -23.11 9.50
CA TYR A 262 15.03 -23.76 8.89
C TYR A 262 15.30 -23.17 7.51
N PRO A 263 16.49 -22.55 7.27
CA PRO A 263 17.59 -22.26 8.20
C PRO A 263 17.22 -21.24 9.29
N ALA A 264 17.83 -21.37 10.46
CA ALA A 264 17.55 -20.52 11.63
C ALA A 264 17.76 -19.01 11.40
N LYS A 265 18.55 -18.62 10.38
CA LYS A 265 18.75 -17.20 10.02
C LYS A 265 17.44 -16.45 9.74
N TYR A 266 16.43 -17.13 9.23
CA TYR A 266 15.12 -16.52 8.93
C TYR A 266 14.34 -16.11 10.17
N LYS A 267 14.65 -16.65 11.35
CA LYS A 267 14.08 -16.21 12.62
C LYS A 267 14.36 -14.72 12.90
N ASN A 268 15.56 -14.25 12.59
CA ASN A 268 15.92 -12.83 12.75
C ASN A 268 15.21 -11.94 11.72
N THR A 269 15.09 -12.40 10.48
CA THR A 269 14.33 -11.69 9.43
C THR A 269 12.85 -11.58 9.81
N TYR A 270 12.26 -12.70 10.29
CA TYR A 270 10.88 -12.72 10.77
C TYR A 270 10.68 -11.73 11.93
N ARG A 271 11.57 -11.73 12.94
CA ARG A 271 11.53 -10.76 14.04
C ARG A 271 11.52 -9.32 13.52
N HIS A 272 12.43 -9.00 12.64
CA HIS A 272 12.53 -7.64 12.08
C HIS A 272 11.24 -7.21 11.38
N TRP A 273 10.61 -8.10 10.61
CA TRP A 273 9.32 -7.81 9.98
C TRP A 273 8.20 -7.58 10.99
N MET A 274 8.10 -8.42 12.03
CA MET A 274 7.05 -8.29 13.04
C MET A 274 7.18 -7.03 13.88
N GLU A 275 8.41 -6.67 14.25
CA GLU A 275 8.69 -5.46 15.05
C GLU A 275 8.49 -4.15 14.28
N ASN A 276 8.53 -4.19 12.94
CA ASN A 276 8.39 -3.01 12.07
C ASN A 276 7.18 -3.10 11.13
N ILE A 277 6.18 -3.89 11.51
CA ILE A 277 5.03 -4.14 10.65
C ILE A 277 4.17 -2.89 10.51
N LYS A 278 3.69 -2.65 9.29
CA LYS A 278 2.72 -1.60 8.98
C LYS A 278 1.34 -2.20 8.76
N ASP A 279 0.31 -1.34 8.77
CA ASP A 279 -1.03 -1.74 8.40
C ASP A 279 -1.07 -2.28 6.97
N TRP A 280 -1.75 -3.40 6.80
CA TRP A 280 -1.84 -4.08 5.52
C TRP A 280 -2.98 -3.53 4.67
N CYS A 281 -2.68 -2.96 3.50
CA CYS A 281 -3.68 -2.59 2.51
C CYS A 281 -4.26 -3.87 1.89
N ILE A 282 -5.52 -4.17 2.22
CA ILE A 282 -6.19 -5.42 1.84
C ILE A 282 -7.15 -5.29 0.65
N SER A 283 -7.40 -4.09 0.15
CA SER A 283 -8.26 -3.88 -1.02
C SER A 283 -7.47 -3.83 -2.32
N ARG A 284 -8.04 -4.40 -3.38
CA ARG A 284 -7.50 -4.41 -4.74
C ARG A 284 -8.61 -4.08 -5.74
N GLN A 285 -8.29 -3.22 -6.69
CA GLN A 285 -9.17 -2.85 -7.81
C GLN A 285 -9.00 -3.85 -8.95
N LEU A 286 -9.34 -5.12 -8.69
CA LEU A 286 -9.19 -6.24 -9.61
C LEU A 286 -10.54 -6.85 -9.93
N TRP A 287 -10.65 -7.45 -11.11
CA TRP A 287 -11.86 -8.15 -11.53
C TRP A 287 -12.08 -9.49 -10.79
N TRP A 288 -11.01 -10.21 -10.45
CA TRP A 288 -11.07 -11.53 -9.84
C TRP A 288 -10.54 -11.52 -8.41
N GLY A 289 -11.35 -12.01 -7.49
CA GLY A 289 -11.01 -12.12 -6.07
C GLY A 289 -12.24 -12.23 -5.19
N HIS A 290 -12.03 -12.36 -3.88
CA HIS A 290 -13.12 -12.29 -2.89
C HIS A 290 -13.58 -10.84 -2.77
N ARG A 291 -14.82 -10.58 -3.18
CA ARG A 291 -15.40 -9.23 -3.13
C ARG A 291 -15.55 -8.75 -1.70
N ILE A 292 -15.18 -7.51 -1.44
CA ILE A 292 -15.26 -6.93 -0.08
C ILE A 292 -16.72 -6.87 0.37
N PRO A 293 -17.03 -7.41 1.58
CA PRO A 293 -18.41 -7.53 2.08
C PRO A 293 -18.86 -6.23 2.79
N ALA A 294 -18.66 -5.08 2.13
CA ALA A 294 -19.10 -3.77 2.59
C ALA A 294 -20.14 -3.21 1.63
N TYR A 295 -21.21 -2.64 2.19
CA TYR A 295 -22.36 -2.14 1.45
C TYR A 295 -22.58 -0.67 1.77
N PHE A 296 -22.40 0.19 0.76
CA PHE A 296 -22.58 1.62 0.89
C PHE A 296 -24.06 2.00 0.91
N LEU A 297 -24.39 2.92 1.81
CA LEU A 297 -25.73 3.44 2.01
C LEU A 297 -26.00 4.63 1.10
N PRO A 298 -27.27 4.87 0.69
CA PRO A 298 -27.63 5.99 -0.20
C PRO A 298 -27.25 7.36 0.36
N GLU A 299 -27.37 7.55 1.68
CA GLU A 299 -27.09 8.80 2.37
C GLU A 299 -25.64 8.92 2.88
N GLY A 300 -24.78 7.99 2.49
CA GLY A 300 -23.38 7.91 2.93
C GLY A 300 -23.16 6.95 4.09
N GLY A 301 -21.89 6.59 4.27
CA GLY A 301 -21.50 5.51 5.18
C GLY A 301 -21.70 4.11 4.56
N TYR A 302 -21.45 3.09 5.34
CA TYR A 302 -21.55 1.70 4.91
C TYR A 302 -21.86 0.77 6.08
N VAL A 303 -22.26 -0.45 5.78
CA VAL A 303 -22.37 -1.59 6.71
C VAL A 303 -21.51 -2.74 6.18
N VAL A 304 -21.09 -3.63 7.06
CA VAL A 304 -20.26 -4.79 6.74
C VAL A 304 -20.99 -6.05 7.18
N ALA A 305 -21.21 -6.98 6.27
CA ALA A 305 -21.98 -8.21 6.53
C ALA A 305 -21.57 -9.33 5.58
N VAL A 306 -21.70 -10.58 6.02
CA VAL A 306 -21.38 -11.76 5.20
C VAL A 306 -22.40 -11.98 4.09
N THR A 307 -23.68 -11.71 4.37
CA THR A 307 -24.79 -11.94 3.41
C THR A 307 -25.56 -10.65 3.12
N ASP A 308 -26.26 -10.65 1.98
CA ASP A 308 -27.11 -9.53 1.56
C ASP A 308 -28.24 -9.27 2.54
N GLU A 309 -28.82 -10.33 3.13
CA GLU A 309 -29.91 -10.23 4.10
C GLU A 309 -29.42 -9.54 5.39
N GLU A 310 -28.24 -9.93 5.86
CA GLU A 310 -27.64 -9.32 7.05
C GLU A 310 -27.26 -7.85 6.76
N ALA A 311 -26.69 -7.58 5.59
CA ALA A 311 -26.36 -6.23 5.15
C ALA A 311 -27.60 -5.32 5.14
N LEU A 312 -28.71 -5.81 4.57
CA LEU A 312 -29.97 -5.06 4.52
C LEU A 312 -30.53 -4.81 5.92
N LYS A 313 -30.46 -5.80 6.81
CA LYS A 313 -30.88 -5.64 8.22
C LYS A 313 -30.08 -4.55 8.91
N LEU A 314 -28.74 -4.62 8.84
CA LEU A 314 -27.85 -3.63 9.45
C LEU A 314 -28.04 -2.24 8.82
N ALA A 315 -28.27 -2.16 7.51
CA ALA A 315 -28.54 -0.91 6.82
C ALA A 315 -29.84 -0.24 7.31
N ARG A 316 -30.91 -1.00 7.47
CA ARG A 316 -32.19 -0.52 8.02
C ARG A 316 -32.05 -0.04 9.45
N GLU A 317 -31.34 -0.77 10.29
CA GLU A 317 -31.06 -0.40 11.67
C GLU A 317 -30.23 0.90 11.72
N LYS A 318 -29.18 1.00 10.93
CA LYS A 318 -28.28 2.16 10.91
C LYS A 318 -28.92 3.43 10.37
N THR A 319 -29.78 3.31 9.35
CA THR A 319 -30.48 4.46 8.75
C THR A 319 -31.81 4.80 9.43
N GLY A 320 -32.37 3.89 10.23
CA GLY A 320 -33.72 4.01 10.77
C GLY A 320 -34.82 3.88 9.69
N ASN A 321 -34.48 3.43 8.48
CA ASN A 321 -35.42 3.30 7.36
C ASN A 321 -35.81 1.84 7.12
N PRO A 322 -36.99 1.38 7.57
CA PRO A 322 -37.42 -0.01 7.39
C PRO A 322 -37.78 -0.36 5.94
N ASN A 323 -37.98 0.64 5.08
CA ASN A 323 -38.37 0.44 3.68
C ASN A 323 -37.17 0.30 2.73
N LEU A 324 -35.94 0.41 3.24
CA LEU A 324 -34.73 0.26 2.47
C LEU A 324 -34.71 -1.12 1.80
N LYS A 325 -34.34 -1.17 0.54
CA LYS A 325 -34.24 -2.41 -0.26
C LYS A 325 -32.76 -2.71 -0.55
N MET A 326 -32.46 -3.97 -0.85
CA MET A 326 -31.11 -4.38 -1.24
C MET A 326 -30.60 -3.62 -2.48
N THR A 327 -31.50 -3.28 -3.40
CA THR A 327 -31.20 -2.47 -4.61
C THR A 327 -30.78 -1.03 -4.31
N ASP A 328 -31.03 -0.54 -3.11
CA ASP A 328 -30.60 0.79 -2.67
C ASP A 328 -29.17 0.77 -2.10
N LEU A 329 -28.64 -0.41 -1.82
CA LEU A 329 -27.29 -0.61 -1.34
C LEU A 329 -26.34 -0.89 -2.52
N ARG A 330 -25.11 -0.39 -2.43
CA ARG A 330 -24.06 -0.67 -3.39
C ARG A 330 -22.91 -1.41 -2.69
N GLN A 331 -22.75 -2.69 -2.98
CA GLN A 331 -21.60 -3.42 -2.46
C GLN A 331 -20.30 -2.85 -3.04
N ASP A 332 -19.24 -2.83 -2.24
CA ASP A 332 -17.91 -2.43 -2.68
C ASP A 332 -17.48 -3.25 -3.91
N GLU A 333 -16.91 -2.59 -4.91
CA GLU A 333 -16.50 -3.24 -6.16
C GLU A 333 -15.12 -3.86 -6.07
N ASP A 334 -14.34 -3.45 -5.07
CA ASP A 334 -13.00 -3.96 -4.84
C ASP A 334 -13.04 -5.40 -4.30
N CYS A 335 -11.96 -6.12 -4.54
CA CYS A 335 -11.74 -7.43 -3.95
C CYS A 335 -10.60 -7.40 -2.93
N LEU A 336 -10.55 -8.44 -2.12
CA LEU A 336 -9.50 -8.64 -1.14
C LEU A 336 -8.20 -9.06 -1.79
N ASP A 337 -7.08 -8.66 -1.19
CA ASP A 337 -5.76 -9.18 -1.51
C ASP A 337 -5.76 -10.72 -1.47
N THR A 338 -5.10 -11.34 -2.42
CA THR A 338 -4.94 -12.80 -2.52
C THR A 338 -4.44 -13.41 -1.20
N TRP A 339 -3.52 -12.75 -0.51
CA TRP A 339 -2.97 -13.23 0.75
C TRP A 339 -3.99 -13.19 1.90
N PHE A 340 -5.06 -12.40 1.80
CA PHE A 340 -6.16 -12.38 2.77
C PHE A 340 -7.02 -13.66 2.72
N SER A 341 -7.00 -14.40 1.65
CA SER A 341 -7.58 -15.75 1.60
C SER A 341 -6.54 -16.82 1.94
N SER A 342 -5.29 -16.64 1.47
CA SER A 342 -4.22 -17.64 1.60
C SER A 342 -3.76 -17.86 3.04
N TRP A 343 -3.80 -16.83 3.90
CA TRP A 343 -3.43 -16.96 5.31
C TRP A 343 -4.37 -17.85 6.11
N LEU A 344 -5.61 -18.02 5.63
CA LEU A 344 -6.62 -18.87 6.26
C LEU A 344 -6.58 -20.31 5.75
N TRP A 345 -5.75 -20.61 4.76
CA TRP A 345 -5.77 -21.89 4.06
C TRP A 345 -5.74 -23.11 5.00
N PRO A 346 -4.80 -23.23 5.95
CA PRO A 346 -4.73 -24.40 6.82
C PRO A 346 -5.92 -24.53 7.78
N ILE A 347 -6.65 -23.46 8.04
CA ILE A 347 -7.83 -23.43 8.91
C ILE A 347 -9.10 -23.68 8.11
N SER A 348 -9.26 -22.97 6.99
CA SER A 348 -10.46 -23.02 6.15
C SER A 348 -10.63 -24.36 5.41
N LEU A 349 -9.53 -25.09 5.14
CA LEU A 349 -9.59 -26.43 4.55
C LEU A 349 -10.38 -27.41 5.41
N PHE A 350 -10.23 -27.29 6.71
CA PHE A 350 -10.88 -28.15 7.70
C PHE A 350 -12.07 -27.47 8.38
N ASP A 351 -12.63 -26.49 7.72
CA ASP A 351 -13.83 -25.75 8.15
C ASP A 351 -13.71 -25.13 9.55
N GLY A 352 -12.49 -24.79 9.99
CA GLY A 352 -12.21 -24.28 11.33
C GLY A 352 -12.86 -22.93 11.62
N ILE A 353 -13.05 -22.07 10.61
CA ILE A 353 -13.70 -20.76 10.78
C ILE A 353 -15.23 -20.90 10.93
N ASN A 354 -15.86 -21.75 10.09
CA ASN A 354 -17.33 -21.92 10.11
C ASN A 354 -17.80 -22.87 11.22
N ASN A 355 -16.96 -23.86 11.55
CA ASN A 355 -17.25 -24.90 12.54
C ASN A 355 -16.03 -25.11 13.47
N PRO A 356 -15.74 -24.13 14.35
CA PRO A 356 -14.58 -24.20 15.24
C PRO A 356 -14.59 -25.45 16.12
N GLY A 357 -13.40 -26.04 16.31
CA GLY A 357 -13.23 -27.22 17.18
C GLY A 357 -13.79 -28.51 16.62
N ASN A 358 -14.13 -28.58 15.33
CA ASN A 358 -14.56 -29.83 14.69
C ASN A 358 -13.42 -30.89 14.69
N GLU A 359 -13.76 -32.14 14.39
CA GLU A 359 -12.84 -33.27 14.47
C GLU A 359 -11.65 -33.13 13.49
N GLU A 360 -11.89 -32.64 12.27
CA GLU A 360 -10.84 -32.50 11.28
C GLU A 360 -9.84 -31.39 11.65
N ILE A 361 -10.31 -30.19 12.08
CA ILE A 361 -9.41 -29.12 12.50
C ILE A 361 -8.58 -29.54 13.73
N ASN A 362 -9.16 -30.26 14.69
CA ASN A 362 -8.45 -30.76 15.85
C ASN A 362 -7.40 -31.82 15.50
N TYR A 363 -7.62 -32.58 14.42
CA TYR A 363 -6.69 -33.63 13.99
C TYR A 363 -5.54 -33.07 13.12
N TYR A 364 -5.85 -32.18 12.17
CA TYR A 364 -4.89 -31.73 11.15
C TYR A 364 -4.17 -30.42 11.49
N TYR A 365 -4.73 -29.61 12.39
CA TYR A 365 -4.14 -28.33 12.76
C TYR A 365 -3.64 -28.37 14.22
N PRO A 366 -2.43 -27.83 14.56
CA PRO A 366 -1.47 -27.21 13.64
C PRO A 366 -0.78 -28.24 12.74
N THR A 367 -0.38 -27.81 11.53
CA THR A 367 0.39 -28.66 10.61
C THR A 367 1.81 -28.89 11.15
N SER A 368 2.39 -30.07 10.86
CA SER A 368 3.72 -30.44 11.40
C SER A 368 4.85 -29.67 10.72
N ASP A 369 4.82 -29.61 9.40
CA ASP A 369 5.87 -28.99 8.60
C ASP A 369 5.27 -28.17 7.45
N LEU A 370 5.85 -26.99 7.20
CA LEU A 370 5.56 -26.15 6.06
C LEU A 370 6.84 -25.87 5.29
N VAL A 371 6.86 -26.21 4.01
CA VAL A 371 8.00 -25.95 3.12
C VAL A 371 7.59 -24.91 2.09
N THR A 372 8.35 -23.81 2.01
CA THR A 372 8.07 -22.69 1.10
C THR A 372 9.36 -22.02 0.63
N GLY A 373 9.29 -21.22 -0.40
CA GLY A 373 10.35 -20.29 -0.79
C GLY A 373 10.55 -19.18 0.27
N PRO A 374 11.77 -18.68 0.45
CA PRO A 374 12.05 -17.62 1.41
C PRO A 374 11.35 -16.28 1.06
N ASP A 375 11.04 -16.07 -0.19
CA ASP A 375 10.36 -14.90 -0.75
C ASP A 375 8.92 -14.75 -0.26
N ILE A 376 8.24 -15.86 0.08
CA ILE A 376 6.86 -15.84 0.59
C ILE A 376 6.74 -16.10 2.10
N ILE A 377 7.83 -16.09 2.85
CA ILE A 377 7.78 -16.24 4.31
C ILE A 377 6.92 -15.12 4.93
N PHE A 378 7.15 -13.88 4.55
CA PHE A 378 6.37 -12.76 5.07
C PHE A 378 4.94 -12.73 4.51
N PHE A 379 4.79 -12.91 3.21
CA PHE A 379 3.48 -12.90 2.54
C PHE A 379 2.52 -13.97 3.06
N TRP A 380 3.02 -15.16 3.30
CA TRP A 380 2.20 -16.31 3.60
C TRP A 380 2.44 -16.88 5.00
N VAL A 381 3.66 -17.29 5.31
CA VAL A 381 3.97 -18.01 6.57
C VAL A 381 3.66 -17.13 7.77
N ALA A 382 4.16 -15.91 7.81
CA ALA A 382 3.92 -14.98 8.90
C ALA A 382 2.44 -14.70 9.10
N ARG A 383 1.71 -14.51 8.00
CA ARG A 383 0.26 -14.27 8.04
C ARG A 383 -0.51 -15.51 8.47
N MET A 384 -0.10 -16.72 8.07
CA MET A 384 -0.70 -17.96 8.58
C MET A 384 -0.49 -18.13 10.09
N ILE A 385 0.70 -17.79 10.61
CA ILE A 385 0.97 -17.81 12.05
C ILE A 385 0.04 -16.82 12.77
N MET A 386 -0.13 -15.60 12.25
CA MET A 386 -1.07 -14.61 12.78
C MET A 386 -2.49 -15.16 12.84
N ALA A 387 -2.99 -15.72 11.73
CA ALA A 387 -4.34 -16.28 11.67
C ALA A 387 -4.51 -17.48 12.61
N GLY A 388 -3.49 -18.32 12.73
CA GLY A 388 -3.52 -19.48 13.63
C GLY A 388 -3.66 -19.06 15.08
N TYR A 389 -2.85 -18.12 15.54
CA TYR A 389 -2.95 -17.63 16.92
C TYR A 389 -4.19 -16.81 17.17
N GLU A 390 -4.71 -16.06 16.20
CA GLU A 390 -5.94 -15.28 16.33
C GLU A 390 -7.19 -16.18 16.42
N TYR A 391 -7.27 -17.25 15.62
CA TYR A 391 -8.50 -18.05 15.47
C TYR A 391 -8.44 -19.42 16.14
N GLU A 392 -7.25 -20.03 16.26
CA GLU A 392 -7.08 -21.37 16.84
C GLU A 392 -6.24 -21.36 18.13
N GLY A 393 -5.57 -20.25 18.44
CA GLY A 393 -4.72 -20.10 19.63
C GLY A 393 -3.39 -20.87 19.54
N LYS A 394 -3.02 -21.34 18.35
CA LYS A 394 -1.84 -22.19 18.15
C LYS A 394 -1.31 -22.07 16.72
#